data_f537a5dd5f6baf755e5f31b671a83013
#
_entry.id   f537a5dd5f6baf755e5f31b671a83013
#
_cell.length_a   1.000
_cell.length_b   1.000
_cell.length_c   1.000
_cell.angle_alpha   90.00
_cell.angle_beta   90.00
_cell.angle_gamma   90.00
#
_symmetry.space_group_name_H-M   'P 1'
#
loop_
_entity.id
_entity.type
_entity.pdbx_description
1 polymer ?
#
loop_
_entity_poly.entity_id
_entity_poly.type
_entity_poly.pdbx_seq_one_letter_code
_entity_poly.pdbx_strand_id
1 'polypeptide(L)'
;MVELHTLRKDVVVRLLFALSSFTLFSFSLLAAETPVKPAVSYQLSFNNAAHHEAAIQARFEGVSSANLLLSMSSASPGRYAPHAFAKNIYDLKATDSTGKVLPVQRINPSQWSVGQHDGTVIVKYRLYGDWGDGTYNQIDRTHAHLNMPATLLFAEDYAQQSASLRFDLPDARWRVVTQLQLQTDGSYTAPDLQYLMDSPVELSAYSHRSWKVADQYSEATIHLALHHQGTEQQLDTFTEKAKAVVAEQQKIFGEYPKFDYGQYLFIADYLPYVDGDGMEHRNSTILTDERSLKEANYAQIETLSHEFFHAWNVERLRPADLEPFDFQRANMSRNLWFAEGVTNYYGKLVLSRTGHFDLATYLDKTVAAVNKVKLSPGRQFFPATGMSEMAPFVDAAVSVDPTNYANSYISYYTYGEVLGLALDLTLRTEFEGLSLDLLMRKLWQDFGKVGRPYTEQDLQHALAELTANPDFARNFFSRYINGQQLPDFEALFAAMGLKLAIAKPTQAFLTAATLLEQDKQLKVDSNPLIGTPLYQAGVEKGDLLLKLGRYKLDSKAQWDKALGRYKVGDTAELSFSSRGKTYSTQVTFAADQSWVLTENKKASAEQLAKRALWLKAQP
;
A
#
# COMPACT_ATOMS: atom_id res chain seq x y z
N MET A 1 65.81 42.34 0.45
CA MET A 1 66.13 43.56 -0.30
C MET A 1 64.78 44.09 -0.77
N VAL A 2 64.19 45.01 0.01
CA VAL A 2 64.20 46.45 -0.26
C VAL A 2 63.23 46.77 -1.35
N GLU A 3 62.23 47.47 -1.18
CA GLU A 3 61.69 48.66 -0.50
C GLU A 3 60.59 49.19 -1.41
N LEU A 4 59.41 49.49 -0.96
CA LEU A 4 58.92 50.71 -0.33
C LEU A 4 58.66 51.92 -1.26
N HIS A 5 57.51 52.49 -1.03
CA HIS A 5 57.13 53.93 -1.11
C HIS A 5 56.19 54.33 -2.26
N THR A 6 55.22 55.15 -2.09
CA THR A 6 54.49 55.93 -1.10
C THR A 6 53.64 56.94 -1.86
N LEU A 7 52.41 57.17 -1.39
CA LEU A 7 51.69 58.44 -1.18
C LEU A 7 51.53 59.54 -2.27
N ARG A 8 50.29 59.93 -2.50
CA ARG A 8 49.64 61.24 -2.11
C ARG A 8 48.49 61.52 -3.01
N LYS A 9 47.34 61.71 -2.48
CA LYS A 9 46.57 62.86 -1.94
C LYS A 9 46.21 63.94 -2.93
N ASP A 10 44.92 64.24 -2.90
CA ASP A 10 44.20 65.50 -2.96
C ASP A 10 43.76 66.05 -4.35
N VAL A 11 42.51 66.39 -4.56
CA VAL A 11 41.77 67.58 -4.23
C VAL A 11 40.40 67.60 -4.93
N VAL A 12 39.40 67.94 -4.20
CA VAL A 12 38.02 68.28 -4.46
C VAL A 12 37.79 69.31 -5.58
N VAL A 13 36.80 69.08 -6.46
CA VAL A 13 35.92 70.18 -6.96
C VAL A 13 34.50 69.68 -7.11
N ARG A 14 33.58 70.34 -6.43
CA ARG A 14 32.14 70.22 -6.59
C ARG A 14 31.66 70.90 -7.86
N LEU A 15 30.86 70.22 -8.68
CA LEU A 15 29.92 70.90 -9.56
C LEU A 15 28.56 70.19 -9.51
N LEU A 16 27.57 70.92 -9.06
CA LEU A 16 26.14 70.57 -9.15
C LEU A 16 25.68 70.62 -10.60
N PHE A 17 25.13 69.49 -11.10
CA PHE A 17 24.21 69.54 -12.20
C PHE A 17 23.02 68.64 -11.85
N ALA A 18 21.85 69.26 -11.73
CA ALA A 18 20.58 68.61 -11.62
C ALA A 18 20.23 68.03 -13.02
N LEU A 19 20.12 66.69 -13.10
CA LEU A 19 19.47 66.03 -14.21
C LEU A 19 18.35 65.14 -13.66
N SER A 20 17.12 65.47 -14.04
CA SER A 20 15.92 64.72 -13.82
C SER A 20 16.05 63.28 -14.37
N SER A 21 15.98 62.30 -13.45
CA SER A 21 15.92 60.88 -13.78
C SER A 21 14.51 60.51 -14.27
N PHE A 22 14.37 60.35 -15.56
CA PHE A 22 13.26 59.58 -16.16
C PHE A 22 13.52 58.09 -15.90
N THR A 23 12.82 57.51 -14.93
CA THR A 23 12.78 56.06 -14.72
C THR A 23 11.88 55.45 -15.79
N LEU A 24 12.47 54.89 -16.82
CA LEU A 24 11.79 53.97 -17.71
C LEU A 24 11.48 52.66 -16.93
N PHE A 25 10.23 52.50 -16.53
CA PHE A 25 9.69 51.22 -16.14
C PHE A 25 9.61 50.34 -17.41
N SER A 26 10.57 49.48 -17.57
CA SER A 26 10.45 48.36 -18.53
C SER A 26 9.41 47.40 -17.97
N PHE A 27 8.17 47.51 -18.44
CA PHE A 27 7.20 46.41 -18.33
C PHE A 27 7.74 45.25 -19.19
N SER A 28 8.40 44.30 -18.57
CA SER A 28 8.53 42.97 -19.17
C SER A 28 7.13 42.39 -19.29
N LEU A 29 6.55 42.44 -20.49
CA LEU A 29 5.45 41.56 -20.83
C LEU A 29 6.01 40.14 -20.66
N LEU A 30 5.63 39.48 -19.59
CA LEU A 30 5.63 38.03 -19.58
C LEU A 30 4.71 37.62 -20.72
N ALA A 31 5.31 37.24 -21.85
CA ALA A 31 4.56 36.52 -22.88
C ALA A 31 3.94 35.30 -22.17
N ALA A 32 2.62 35.25 -22.12
CA ALA A 32 1.92 34.05 -21.72
C ALA A 32 2.41 32.97 -22.70
N GLU A 33 3.19 32.02 -22.17
CA GLU A 33 3.56 30.84 -22.96
C GLU A 33 2.26 30.23 -23.45
N THR A 34 2.11 30.16 -24.76
CA THR A 34 1.00 29.40 -25.38
C THR A 34 1.13 27.98 -24.83
N PRO A 35 0.09 27.44 -24.18
CA PRO A 35 0.17 26.10 -23.63
C PRO A 35 0.56 25.14 -24.75
N VAL A 36 1.70 24.47 -24.55
CA VAL A 36 2.18 23.44 -25.48
C VAL A 36 1.12 22.35 -25.47
N LYS A 37 0.51 22.10 -26.65
CA LYS A 37 -0.51 21.05 -26.78
C LYS A 37 0.14 19.69 -26.42
N PRO A 38 -0.41 18.93 -25.47
CA PRO A 38 0.13 17.62 -25.12
C PRO A 38 0.21 16.70 -26.34
N ALA A 39 1.31 15.96 -26.48
CA ALA A 39 1.51 15.01 -27.58
C ALA A 39 0.53 13.82 -27.52
N VAL A 40 0.01 13.53 -26.32
CA VAL A 40 -0.97 12.48 -26.07
C VAL A 40 -2.21 13.08 -25.42
N SER A 41 -3.39 12.70 -25.91
CA SER A 41 -4.65 13.10 -25.29
C SER A 41 -5.65 11.95 -25.23
N TYR A 42 -6.39 11.90 -24.12
CA TYR A 42 -7.42 10.89 -23.89
C TYR A 42 -8.76 11.58 -23.65
N GLN A 43 -9.82 11.01 -24.23
CA GLN A 43 -11.21 11.37 -23.96
C GLN A 43 -11.97 10.12 -23.54
N LEU A 44 -12.62 10.18 -22.38
CA LEU A 44 -13.36 9.08 -21.80
C LEU A 44 -14.84 9.46 -21.70
N SER A 45 -15.73 8.58 -22.10
CA SER A 45 -17.18 8.75 -21.99
C SER A 45 -17.86 7.50 -21.46
N PHE A 46 -18.97 7.68 -20.73
CA PHE A 46 -19.61 6.63 -19.93
C PHE A 46 -21.07 6.39 -20.35
N ASN A 47 -21.38 6.58 -21.62
CA ASN A 47 -22.76 6.44 -22.15
C ASN A 47 -23.35 5.04 -21.95
N ASN A 48 -22.51 4.02 -21.75
CA ASN A 48 -22.94 2.65 -21.49
C ASN A 48 -22.54 2.14 -20.08
N ALA A 49 -22.41 3.03 -19.11
CA ALA A 49 -22.08 2.71 -17.73
C ALA A 49 -23.04 1.67 -17.10
N ALA A 50 -24.28 1.60 -17.58
CA ALA A 50 -25.26 0.58 -17.16
C ALA A 50 -24.82 -0.87 -17.43
N HIS A 51 -23.84 -1.06 -18.31
CA HIS A 51 -23.26 -2.33 -18.70
C HIS A 51 -21.74 -2.36 -18.39
N HIS A 52 -21.31 -1.51 -17.47
CA HIS A 52 -19.93 -1.44 -16.99
C HIS A 52 -18.92 -1.06 -18.07
N GLU A 53 -19.34 -0.27 -19.06
CA GLU A 53 -18.48 0.12 -20.19
C GLU A 53 -18.18 1.61 -20.24
N ALA A 54 -16.91 1.92 -20.54
CA ALA A 54 -16.47 3.23 -21.02
C ALA A 54 -16.03 3.15 -22.48
N ALA A 55 -16.27 4.23 -23.23
CA ALA A 55 -15.67 4.42 -24.56
C ALA A 55 -14.49 5.39 -24.42
N ILE A 56 -13.32 4.98 -24.89
CA ILE A 56 -12.07 5.73 -24.76
C ILE A 56 -11.53 6.04 -26.15
N GLN A 57 -11.13 7.29 -26.34
CA GLN A 57 -10.37 7.74 -27.49
C GLN A 57 -9.00 8.22 -27.02
N ALA A 58 -7.94 7.60 -27.53
CA ALA A 58 -6.55 8.03 -27.35
C ALA A 58 -6.04 8.63 -28.66
N ARG A 59 -5.37 9.78 -28.61
CA ARG A 59 -4.78 10.47 -29.76
C ARG A 59 -3.29 10.68 -29.51
N PHE A 60 -2.47 10.23 -30.45
CA PHE A 60 -1.02 10.38 -30.47
C PHE A 60 -0.63 11.26 -31.63
N GLU A 61 0.09 12.35 -31.38
CA GLU A 61 0.54 13.31 -32.43
C GLU A 61 2.07 13.25 -32.58
N GLY A 62 2.56 13.50 -33.78
CA GLY A 62 4.00 13.49 -34.09
C GLY A 62 4.61 12.10 -34.12
N VAL A 63 3.82 11.07 -34.45
CA VAL A 63 4.32 9.70 -34.61
C VAL A 63 5.33 9.63 -35.75
N SER A 64 6.59 9.38 -35.44
CA SER A 64 7.71 9.34 -36.38
C SER A 64 8.07 7.93 -36.86
N SER A 65 7.72 6.90 -36.08
CA SER A 65 7.95 5.49 -36.44
C SER A 65 6.97 5.04 -37.53
N ALA A 66 7.35 4.05 -38.34
CA ALA A 66 6.45 3.50 -39.37
C ALA A 66 5.20 2.84 -38.80
N ASN A 67 5.29 2.33 -37.59
CA ASN A 67 4.20 1.74 -36.83
C ASN A 67 4.24 2.25 -35.41
N LEU A 68 3.10 2.69 -34.86
CA LEU A 68 2.94 2.98 -33.43
C LEU A 68 2.65 1.68 -32.69
N LEU A 69 3.48 1.37 -31.68
CA LEU A 69 3.23 0.25 -30.79
C LEU A 69 2.43 0.75 -29.58
N LEU A 70 1.23 0.22 -29.42
CA LEU A 70 0.35 0.48 -28.29
C LEU A 70 0.40 -0.69 -27.31
N SER A 71 0.49 -0.39 -26.03
CA SER A 71 0.47 -1.37 -24.95
C SER A 71 -0.67 -1.09 -23.96
N MET A 72 -1.27 -2.15 -23.43
CA MET A 72 -2.02 -2.11 -22.19
C MET A 72 -1.12 -2.59 -21.08
N SER A 73 -1.16 -1.95 -19.93
CA SER A 73 -0.34 -2.36 -18.80
C SER A 73 -0.63 -3.80 -18.35
N SER A 74 0.40 -4.46 -17.83
CA SER A 74 0.31 -5.75 -17.16
C SER A 74 0.71 -5.67 -15.69
N ALA A 75 0.91 -4.45 -15.18
CA ALA A 75 1.28 -4.15 -13.80
C ALA A 75 0.66 -2.83 -13.34
N SER A 76 0.47 -2.67 -12.05
CA SER A 76 -0.01 -1.43 -11.43
C SER A 76 0.93 -1.06 -10.29
N PRO A 77 1.33 0.22 -10.14
CA PRO A 77 1.99 0.69 -8.92
C PRO A 77 1.19 0.28 -7.68
N GLY A 78 1.86 -0.07 -6.58
CA GLY A 78 1.23 -0.59 -5.38
C GLY A 78 0.81 -2.07 -5.45
N ARG A 79 0.87 -2.71 -6.65
CA ARG A 79 0.56 -4.14 -6.83
C ARG A 79 1.75 -4.90 -7.39
N TYR A 80 2.23 -5.84 -6.62
CA TYR A 80 3.44 -6.61 -6.93
C TYR A 80 3.12 -7.93 -7.63
N ALA A 81 2.19 -7.91 -8.58
CA ALA A 81 1.73 -9.09 -9.32
C ALA A 81 1.42 -8.74 -10.78
N PRO A 82 1.49 -9.72 -11.71
CA PRO A 82 1.05 -9.51 -13.08
C PRO A 82 -0.48 -9.46 -13.17
N HIS A 83 -0.99 -8.54 -13.99
CA HIS A 83 -2.41 -8.37 -14.25
C HIS A 83 -2.72 -8.51 -15.75
N ALA A 84 -3.87 -9.06 -16.07
CA ALA A 84 -4.32 -9.24 -17.45
C ALA A 84 -5.34 -8.16 -17.84
N PHE A 85 -5.02 -6.86 -17.66
CA PHE A 85 -5.94 -5.74 -17.94
C PHE A 85 -6.44 -5.71 -19.37
N ALA A 86 -5.60 -6.10 -20.34
CA ALA A 86 -5.94 -6.15 -21.76
C ALA A 86 -7.13 -7.05 -22.11
N LYS A 87 -7.56 -7.97 -21.22
CA LYS A 87 -8.75 -8.80 -21.40
C LYS A 87 -10.05 -7.99 -21.46
N ASN A 88 -10.03 -6.80 -20.85
CA ASN A 88 -11.19 -5.92 -20.73
C ASN A 88 -11.32 -4.92 -21.88
N ILE A 89 -10.38 -4.93 -22.84
CA ILE A 89 -10.39 -4.04 -24.02
C ILE A 89 -10.94 -4.78 -25.25
N TYR A 90 -11.87 -4.15 -25.95
CA TYR A 90 -12.46 -4.66 -27.19
C TYR A 90 -12.92 -3.54 -28.12
N ASP A 91 -13.35 -3.90 -29.34
CA ASP A 91 -13.78 -2.98 -30.40
C ASP A 91 -12.74 -1.90 -30.74
N LEU A 92 -11.44 -2.27 -30.71
CA LEU A 92 -10.34 -1.36 -30.95
C LEU A 92 -10.22 -1.05 -32.46
N LYS A 93 -10.25 0.24 -32.81
CA LYS A 93 -10.12 0.79 -34.14
C LYS A 93 -9.17 1.98 -34.16
N ALA A 94 -8.46 2.18 -35.24
CA ALA A 94 -7.57 3.32 -35.41
C ALA A 94 -7.86 4.09 -36.70
N THR A 95 -7.68 5.41 -36.65
CA THR A 95 -7.75 6.32 -37.78
C THR A 95 -6.58 7.30 -37.76
N ASP A 96 -6.25 7.89 -38.92
CA ASP A 96 -5.32 9.02 -39.00
C ASP A 96 -6.03 10.37 -38.73
N SER A 97 -5.31 11.48 -38.95
CA SER A 97 -5.83 12.84 -38.70
C SER A 97 -7.01 13.20 -39.60
N THR A 98 -7.14 12.57 -40.79
CA THR A 98 -8.20 12.81 -41.78
C THR A 98 -9.42 11.91 -41.54
N GLY A 99 -9.33 10.94 -40.63
CA GLY A 99 -10.37 9.94 -40.38
C GLY A 99 -10.25 8.67 -41.22
N LYS A 100 -9.17 8.52 -42.02
CA LYS A 100 -8.89 7.30 -42.76
C LYS A 100 -8.60 6.16 -41.82
N VAL A 101 -9.25 5.01 -42.01
CA VAL A 101 -9.04 3.81 -41.19
C VAL A 101 -7.62 3.27 -41.38
N LEU A 102 -6.93 3.02 -40.25
CA LEU A 102 -5.58 2.48 -40.22
C LEU A 102 -5.60 0.97 -39.92
N PRO A 103 -4.65 0.19 -40.49
CA PRO A 103 -4.52 -1.21 -40.13
C PRO A 103 -4.01 -1.36 -38.69
N VAL A 104 -4.71 -2.19 -37.91
CA VAL A 104 -4.35 -2.55 -36.55
C VAL A 104 -4.04 -4.04 -36.53
N GLN A 105 -2.86 -4.38 -36.02
CA GLN A 105 -2.44 -5.76 -35.81
C GLN A 105 -2.20 -6.02 -34.33
N ARG A 106 -2.87 -7.01 -33.72
CA ARG A 106 -2.56 -7.47 -32.38
C ARG A 106 -1.29 -8.29 -32.42
N ILE A 107 -0.24 -7.87 -31.69
CA ILE A 107 1.08 -8.51 -31.66
C ILE A 107 1.11 -9.63 -30.62
N ASN A 108 0.53 -9.37 -29.45
CA ASN A 108 0.36 -10.31 -28.36
C ASN A 108 -0.90 -9.92 -27.54
N PRO A 109 -1.26 -10.64 -26.45
CA PRO A 109 -2.46 -10.33 -25.68
C PRO A 109 -2.58 -8.88 -25.19
N SER A 110 -1.46 -8.17 -24.97
CA SER A 110 -1.46 -6.83 -24.37
C SER A 110 -0.93 -5.73 -25.31
N GLN A 111 -0.60 -6.06 -26.58
CA GLN A 111 0.02 -5.09 -27.50
C GLN A 111 -0.59 -5.10 -28.90
N TRP A 112 -0.64 -3.92 -29.53
CA TRP A 112 -1.14 -3.68 -30.88
C TRP A 112 -0.17 -2.79 -31.64
N SER A 113 -0.01 -3.06 -32.96
CA SER A 113 0.74 -2.23 -33.90
C SER A 113 -0.22 -1.52 -34.81
N VAL A 114 -0.05 -0.21 -35.01
CA VAL A 114 -0.84 0.63 -35.89
C VAL A 114 0.08 1.25 -36.92
N GLY A 115 -0.13 0.91 -38.20
CA GLY A 115 0.70 1.40 -39.31
C GLY A 115 -0.04 2.31 -40.28
N GLN A 116 0.66 2.78 -41.34
CA GLN A 116 0.12 3.58 -42.46
C GLN A 116 -0.53 4.92 -42.05
N HIS A 117 -0.08 5.50 -40.92
CA HIS A 117 -0.58 6.79 -40.42
C HIS A 117 0.13 7.98 -41.10
N ASP A 118 -0.43 9.16 -40.96
CA ASP A 118 0.07 10.45 -41.47
C ASP A 118 0.92 11.23 -40.44
N GLY A 119 1.37 10.58 -39.36
CA GLY A 119 2.01 11.19 -38.17
C GLY A 119 1.04 11.42 -37.00
N THR A 120 -0.25 11.10 -37.20
CA THR A 120 -1.28 11.11 -36.17
C THR A 120 -1.95 9.74 -36.11
N VAL A 121 -2.15 9.22 -34.92
CA VAL A 121 -2.92 8.00 -34.67
C VAL A 121 -4.00 8.28 -33.64
N ILE A 122 -5.26 8.04 -34.02
CA ILE A 122 -6.43 8.16 -33.13
C ILE A 122 -6.99 6.77 -32.95
N VAL A 123 -6.92 6.26 -31.71
CA VAL A 123 -7.40 4.93 -31.34
C VAL A 123 -8.69 5.07 -30.54
N LYS A 124 -9.71 4.32 -30.92
CA LYS A 124 -10.95 4.20 -30.16
C LYS A 124 -11.14 2.76 -29.72
N TYR A 125 -11.51 2.57 -28.46
CA TYR A 125 -11.80 1.25 -27.91
C TYR A 125 -12.85 1.32 -26.82
N ARG A 126 -13.42 0.17 -26.47
CA ARG A 126 -14.28 0.00 -25.30
C ARG A 126 -13.50 -0.66 -24.18
N LEU A 127 -13.78 -0.21 -22.98
CA LEU A 127 -13.27 -0.76 -21.74
C LEU A 127 -14.44 -1.29 -20.92
N TYR A 128 -14.35 -2.53 -20.43
CA TYR A 128 -15.24 -3.10 -19.44
C TYR A 128 -14.60 -3.03 -18.06
N GLY A 129 -15.34 -2.60 -17.03
CA GLY A 129 -14.88 -2.53 -15.64
C GLY A 129 -16.01 -2.76 -14.66
N ASP A 130 -15.97 -3.87 -13.92
CA ASP A 130 -16.96 -4.25 -12.91
C ASP A 130 -16.28 -4.92 -11.71
N TRP A 131 -15.25 -4.24 -11.18
CA TRP A 131 -14.53 -4.69 -9.99
C TRP A 131 -13.95 -3.49 -9.24
N GLY A 132 -14.57 -3.12 -8.12
CA GLY A 132 -14.21 -1.93 -7.34
C GLY A 132 -13.17 -2.25 -6.26
N ASP A 133 -11.89 -2.05 -6.59
CA ASP A 133 -10.77 -2.03 -5.66
C ASP A 133 -9.69 -1.05 -6.16
N GLY A 134 -8.55 -0.97 -5.49
CA GLY A 134 -7.45 -0.10 -5.92
C GLY A 134 -6.75 -0.54 -7.22
N THR A 135 -6.97 -1.77 -7.69
CA THR A 135 -6.24 -2.37 -8.83
C THR A 135 -7.00 -2.31 -10.15
N TYR A 136 -8.33 -2.45 -10.09
CA TYR A 136 -9.18 -2.59 -11.26
C TYR A 136 -10.08 -1.39 -11.46
N ASN A 137 -11.03 -1.51 -12.39
CA ASN A 137 -12.02 -0.47 -12.68
C ASN A 137 -13.41 -0.94 -12.29
N GLN A 138 -14.20 -0.03 -11.74
CA GLN A 138 -15.64 -0.20 -11.61
C GLN A 138 -16.37 0.94 -12.31
N ILE A 139 -17.28 0.60 -13.20
CA ILE A 139 -18.07 1.55 -13.97
C ILE A 139 -19.52 1.11 -13.85
N ASP A 140 -20.38 1.97 -13.30
CA ASP A 140 -21.80 1.69 -13.19
C ASP A 140 -22.66 2.97 -13.29
N ARG A 141 -23.94 2.89 -12.97
CA ARG A 141 -24.86 4.03 -13.02
C ARG A 141 -24.59 5.06 -11.92
N THR A 142 -23.78 4.77 -10.94
CA THR A 142 -23.54 5.59 -9.75
C THR A 142 -22.17 6.24 -9.78
N HIS A 143 -21.18 5.60 -10.42
CA HIS A 143 -19.81 6.09 -10.49
C HIS A 143 -18.98 5.46 -11.61
N ALA A 144 -17.79 6.01 -11.81
CA ALA A 144 -16.68 5.37 -12.53
C ALA A 144 -15.40 5.54 -11.72
N HIS A 145 -14.97 4.44 -11.11
CA HIS A 145 -13.67 4.28 -10.46
C HIS A 145 -12.66 3.75 -11.46
N LEU A 146 -11.56 4.46 -11.70
CA LEU A 146 -10.60 4.16 -12.75
C LEU A 146 -9.17 4.10 -12.21
N ASN A 147 -8.54 2.93 -12.30
CA ASN A 147 -7.09 2.77 -12.19
C ASN A 147 -6.47 2.93 -13.59
N MET A 148 -5.58 3.90 -13.79
CA MET A 148 -5.08 4.25 -15.12
C MET A 148 -4.33 3.11 -15.83
N PRO A 149 -3.49 2.28 -15.16
CA PRO A 149 -2.90 1.07 -15.76
C PRO A 149 -3.94 0.09 -16.31
N ALA A 150 -5.10 -0.01 -15.66
CA ALA A 150 -6.22 -0.85 -16.10
C ALA A 150 -7.15 -0.17 -17.13
N THR A 151 -6.90 1.12 -17.44
CA THR A 151 -7.79 1.95 -18.23
C THR A 151 -7.19 2.36 -19.58
N LEU A 152 -5.94 2.83 -19.59
CA LEU A 152 -5.38 3.53 -20.74
C LEU A 152 -4.40 2.68 -21.54
N LEU A 153 -4.60 2.67 -22.86
CA LEU A 153 -3.55 2.26 -23.79
C LEU A 153 -2.47 3.34 -23.85
N PHE A 154 -1.22 2.93 -23.80
CA PHE A 154 -0.07 3.83 -23.89
C PHE A 154 0.92 3.41 -24.98
N ALA A 155 1.81 4.31 -25.36
CA ALA A 155 2.95 4.01 -26.20
C ALA A 155 4.24 4.45 -25.50
N GLU A 156 5.22 3.55 -25.40
CA GLU A 156 6.49 3.79 -24.70
C GLU A 156 7.27 4.96 -25.30
N ASP A 157 7.18 5.18 -26.62
CA ASP A 157 7.81 6.31 -27.30
C ASP A 157 7.33 7.69 -26.76
N TYR A 158 6.22 7.70 -26.03
CA TYR A 158 5.62 8.89 -25.42
C TYR A 158 5.77 8.92 -23.89
N ALA A 159 6.56 8.03 -23.30
CA ALA A 159 6.67 7.91 -21.84
C ALA A 159 7.13 9.20 -21.15
N GLN A 160 7.93 10.03 -21.81
CA GLN A 160 8.44 11.32 -21.29
C GLN A 160 7.62 12.52 -21.79
N GLN A 161 6.50 12.30 -22.45
CA GLN A 161 5.64 13.36 -22.97
C GLN A 161 4.46 13.60 -22.03
N SER A 162 4.04 14.87 -21.95
CA SER A 162 2.83 15.22 -21.20
C SER A 162 1.58 14.65 -21.88
N ALA A 163 0.62 14.26 -21.05
CA ALA A 163 -0.68 13.77 -21.50
C ALA A 163 -1.81 14.64 -20.94
N SER A 164 -2.93 14.70 -21.68
CA SER A 164 -4.16 15.34 -21.23
C SER A 164 -5.34 14.37 -21.23
N LEU A 165 -6.24 14.52 -20.27
CA LEU A 165 -7.45 13.73 -20.11
C LEU A 165 -8.68 14.63 -20.07
N ARG A 166 -9.77 14.19 -20.71
CA ARG A 166 -11.10 14.78 -20.61
C ARG A 166 -12.13 13.71 -20.31
N PHE A 167 -13.11 14.05 -19.50
CA PHE A 167 -14.18 13.16 -19.10
C PHE A 167 -15.53 13.73 -19.51
N ASP A 168 -16.31 12.98 -20.28
CA ASP A 168 -17.69 13.29 -20.62
C ASP A 168 -18.60 12.67 -19.56
N LEU A 169 -19.04 13.48 -18.60
CA LEU A 169 -19.81 13.02 -17.45
C LEU A 169 -21.25 12.69 -17.86
N PRO A 170 -21.78 11.50 -17.53
CA PRO A 170 -23.14 11.10 -17.91
C PRO A 170 -24.23 11.76 -17.07
N ASP A 171 -23.89 12.29 -15.88
CA ASP A 171 -24.79 12.93 -14.91
C ASP A 171 -24.16 14.24 -14.42
N ALA A 172 -24.96 15.30 -14.39
CA ALA A 172 -24.52 16.63 -13.94
C ALA A 172 -24.11 16.68 -12.43
N ARG A 173 -24.48 15.68 -11.65
CA ARG A 173 -24.08 15.55 -10.24
C ARG A 173 -22.70 14.95 -10.07
N TRP A 174 -22.20 14.25 -11.09
CA TRP A 174 -20.88 13.66 -11.03
C TRP A 174 -19.80 14.74 -11.08
N ARG A 175 -18.78 14.54 -10.32
CA ARG A 175 -17.58 15.37 -10.26
C ARG A 175 -16.37 14.47 -10.40
N VAL A 176 -15.31 15.00 -10.95
CA VAL A 176 -14.03 14.30 -11.07
C VAL A 176 -13.18 14.61 -9.85
N VAL A 177 -12.61 13.59 -9.23
CA VAL A 177 -11.53 13.73 -8.25
C VAL A 177 -10.34 12.87 -8.68
N THR A 178 -9.16 13.49 -8.72
CA THR A 178 -7.89 12.90 -9.12
C THR A 178 -6.74 13.79 -8.67
N GLN A 179 -5.54 13.23 -8.54
CA GLN A 179 -4.33 14.02 -8.26
C GLN A 179 -3.79 14.77 -9.50
N LEU A 180 -4.32 14.51 -10.69
CA LEU A 180 -3.96 15.21 -11.93
C LEU A 180 -4.27 16.71 -11.85
N GLN A 181 -3.46 17.53 -12.51
CA GLN A 181 -3.66 18.98 -12.52
C GLN A 181 -4.82 19.40 -13.43
N LEU A 182 -5.86 20.02 -12.85
CA LEU A 182 -6.98 20.60 -13.61
C LEU A 182 -6.51 21.85 -14.36
N GLN A 183 -6.82 21.93 -15.66
CA GLN A 183 -6.52 23.05 -16.52
C GLN A 183 -7.74 23.98 -16.69
N THR A 184 -7.49 25.20 -17.15
CA THR A 184 -8.54 26.22 -17.36
C THR A 184 -9.57 25.84 -18.42
N ASP A 185 -9.21 24.93 -19.32
CA ASP A 185 -10.10 24.42 -20.37
C ASP A 185 -10.91 23.17 -19.92
N GLY A 186 -10.80 22.80 -18.65
CA GLY A 186 -11.50 21.66 -18.06
C GLY A 186 -10.83 20.29 -18.33
N SER A 187 -9.67 20.25 -18.97
CA SER A 187 -8.86 19.03 -19.05
C SER A 187 -8.01 18.84 -17.80
N TYR A 188 -7.54 17.61 -17.61
CA TYR A 188 -6.57 17.24 -16.59
C TYR A 188 -5.25 16.87 -17.29
N THR A 189 -4.10 17.18 -16.68
CA THR A 189 -2.79 16.92 -17.29
C THR A 189 -1.87 16.16 -16.35
N ALA A 190 -1.07 15.26 -16.96
CA ALA A 190 0.07 14.60 -16.35
C ALA A 190 1.36 15.02 -17.06
N PRO A 191 2.49 15.18 -16.35
CA PRO A 191 3.76 15.58 -16.95
C PRO A 191 4.38 14.47 -17.81
N ASP A 192 4.16 13.21 -17.45
CA ASP A 192 4.74 12.02 -18.07
C ASP A 192 3.86 10.77 -17.85
N LEU A 193 4.28 9.64 -18.40
CA LEU A 193 3.55 8.37 -18.28
C LEU A 193 3.55 7.83 -16.86
N GLN A 194 4.65 7.96 -16.10
CA GLN A 194 4.75 7.46 -14.74
C GLN A 194 3.69 8.13 -13.86
N TYR A 195 3.62 9.46 -13.91
CA TYR A 195 2.64 10.24 -13.17
C TYR A 195 1.19 9.96 -13.62
N LEU A 196 0.98 9.81 -14.95
CA LEU A 196 -0.34 9.50 -15.50
C LEU A 196 -0.86 8.17 -14.95
N MET A 197 -0.03 7.13 -15.01
CA MET A 197 -0.40 5.78 -14.61
C MET A 197 -0.55 5.62 -13.08
N ASP A 198 0.08 6.50 -12.31
CA ASP A 198 -0.04 6.59 -10.86
C ASP A 198 -1.18 7.53 -10.42
N SER A 199 -2.06 7.93 -11.32
CA SER A 199 -3.12 8.92 -11.03
C SER A 199 -4.51 8.32 -11.17
N PRO A 200 -5.06 7.70 -10.12
CA PRO A 200 -6.43 7.19 -10.16
C PRO A 200 -7.45 8.31 -10.33
N VAL A 201 -8.62 7.95 -10.82
CA VAL A 201 -9.73 8.88 -11.03
C VAL A 201 -11.02 8.28 -10.50
N GLU A 202 -11.71 9.04 -9.68
CA GLU A 202 -13.10 8.76 -9.30
C GLU A 202 -14.04 9.82 -9.90
N LEU A 203 -15.12 9.36 -10.50
CA LEU A 203 -16.18 10.17 -11.09
C LEU A 203 -17.51 9.76 -10.46
N SER A 204 -18.02 10.55 -9.53
CA SER A 204 -19.26 10.25 -8.83
C SER A 204 -19.89 11.51 -8.20
N ALA A 205 -21.03 11.32 -7.55
CA ALA A 205 -21.65 12.32 -6.70
C ALA A 205 -21.11 12.26 -5.26
N TYR A 206 -19.82 12.08 -5.09
CA TYR A 206 -19.16 11.88 -3.80
C TYR A 206 -19.40 13.04 -2.82
N SER A 207 -19.46 12.73 -1.52
CA SER A 207 -19.38 13.71 -0.43
C SER A 207 -17.93 14.13 -0.22
N HIS A 208 -17.70 15.41 0.16
CA HIS A 208 -16.34 15.98 0.21
C HIS A 208 -16.08 16.71 1.51
N ARG A 209 -14.88 16.51 2.07
CA ARG A 209 -14.30 17.32 3.14
C ARG A 209 -12.88 17.70 2.77
N SER A 210 -12.43 18.83 3.29
CA SER A 210 -11.05 19.26 3.15
C SER A 210 -10.57 20.04 4.36
N TRP A 211 -9.26 19.99 4.60
CA TRP A 211 -8.60 20.79 5.64
C TRP A 211 -7.18 21.13 5.23
N LYS A 212 -6.69 22.22 5.75
CA LYS A 212 -5.30 22.63 5.55
C LYS A 212 -4.39 21.93 6.54
N VAL A 213 -3.20 21.57 6.06
CA VAL A 213 -2.06 21.13 6.86
C VAL A 213 -0.87 22.02 6.53
N ALA A 214 -0.05 22.30 7.53
CA ALA A 214 1.14 23.11 7.34
C ALA A 214 2.22 22.70 8.35
N ASP A 215 3.46 22.82 7.95
CA ASP A 215 4.64 22.79 8.79
C ASP A 215 5.57 23.97 8.42
N GLN A 216 6.79 23.97 8.93
CA GLN A 216 7.75 25.04 8.65
C GLN A 216 8.27 25.05 7.20
N TYR A 217 8.00 24.00 6.41
CA TYR A 217 8.54 23.81 5.05
C TYR A 217 7.46 23.83 3.97
N SER A 218 6.23 23.47 4.30
CA SER A 218 5.15 23.29 3.32
C SER A 218 3.76 23.62 3.88
N GLU A 219 2.86 24.01 2.98
CA GLU A 219 1.41 24.10 3.23
C GLU A 219 0.72 23.28 2.13
N ALA A 220 -0.29 22.52 2.52
CA ALA A 220 -1.11 21.76 1.58
C ALA A 220 -2.56 21.66 2.05
N THR A 221 -3.44 21.29 1.14
CA THR A 221 -4.82 20.92 1.45
C THR A 221 -4.99 19.43 1.32
N ILE A 222 -5.49 18.79 2.37
CA ILE A 222 -5.90 17.40 2.35
C ILE A 222 -7.38 17.35 1.99
N HIS A 223 -7.74 16.49 1.05
CA HIS A 223 -9.11 16.26 0.60
C HIS A 223 -9.53 14.84 0.96
N LEU A 224 -10.78 14.68 1.36
CA LEU A 224 -11.46 13.40 1.50
C LEU A 224 -12.70 13.42 0.60
N ALA A 225 -12.65 12.68 -0.48
CA ALA A 225 -13.76 12.44 -1.39
C ALA A 225 -14.30 11.04 -1.11
N LEU A 226 -15.53 10.94 -0.61
CA LEU A 226 -16.13 9.68 -0.20
C LEU A 226 -17.43 9.42 -0.96
N HIS A 227 -17.44 8.41 -1.79
CA HIS A 227 -18.65 7.85 -2.38
C HIS A 227 -19.21 6.76 -1.46
N HIS A 228 -20.37 7.02 -0.85
CA HIS A 228 -20.95 6.16 0.17
C HIS A 228 -22.47 6.31 0.28
N GLN A 229 -23.10 5.38 0.98
CA GLN A 229 -24.52 5.41 1.29
C GLN A 229 -24.83 5.89 2.73
N GLY A 230 -23.82 6.40 3.44
CA GLY A 230 -23.93 6.91 4.81
C GLY A 230 -24.44 8.35 4.89
N THR A 231 -24.35 8.94 6.09
CA THR A 231 -24.74 10.31 6.37
C THR A 231 -23.54 11.26 6.40
N GLU A 232 -23.78 12.56 6.17
CA GLU A 232 -22.77 13.60 6.29
C GLU A 232 -22.14 13.64 7.70
N GLN A 233 -22.91 13.34 8.76
CA GLN A 233 -22.38 13.25 10.13
C GLN A 233 -21.39 12.08 10.29
N GLN A 234 -21.61 10.96 9.62
CA GLN A 234 -20.65 9.84 9.62
C GLN A 234 -19.36 10.23 8.91
N LEU A 235 -19.46 10.94 7.79
CA LEU A 235 -18.31 11.50 7.10
C LEU A 235 -17.55 12.50 7.97
N ASP A 236 -18.25 13.41 8.69
CA ASP A 236 -17.61 14.33 9.61
C ASP A 236 -16.83 13.59 10.71
N THR A 237 -17.43 12.56 11.29
CA THR A 237 -16.77 11.73 12.31
C THR A 237 -15.51 11.03 11.76
N PHE A 238 -15.60 10.47 10.57
CA PHE A 238 -14.47 9.82 9.89
C PHE A 238 -13.36 10.83 9.54
N THR A 239 -13.75 12.02 9.10
CA THR A 239 -12.81 13.11 8.80
C THR A 239 -12.00 13.54 10.02
N GLU A 240 -12.62 13.66 11.21
CA GLU A 240 -11.86 13.99 12.43
C GLU A 240 -10.86 12.90 12.81
N LYS A 241 -11.22 11.63 12.60
CA LYS A 241 -10.28 10.51 12.79
C LYS A 241 -9.12 10.58 11.79
N ALA A 242 -9.39 10.86 10.52
CA ALA A 242 -8.37 11.02 9.48
C ALA A 242 -7.42 12.17 9.80
N LYS A 243 -7.92 13.32 10.27
CA LYS A 243 -7.08 14.46 10.69
C LYS A 243 -6.09 14.08 11.79
N ALA A 244 -6.53 13.30 12.78
CA ALA A 244 -5.66 12.84 13.87
C ALA A 244 -4.54 11.93 13.34
N VAL A 245 -4.85 11.00 12.42
CA VAL A 245 -3.87 10.13 11.77
C VAL A 245 -2.85 10.94 10.97
N VAL A 246 -3.32 11.84 10.12
CA VAL A 246 -2.47 12.70 9.27
C VAL A 246 -1.49 13.53 10.13
N ALA A 247 -1.98 14.13 11.22
CA ALA A 247 -1.14 14.92 12.12
C ALA A 247 -0.12 14.07 12.90
N GLU A 248 -0.48 12.83 13.27
CA GLU A 248 0.43 11.96 14.02
C GLU A 248 1.55 11.41 13.13
N GLN A 249 1.25 11.07 11.87
CA GLN A 249 2.27 10.57 10.94
C GLN A 249 3.28 11.66 10.55
N GLN A 250 2.85 12.91 10.41
CA GLN A 250 3.76 14.03 10.20
C GLN A 250 4.83 14.12 11.31
N LYS A 251 4.47 13.86 12.56
CA LYS A 251 5.44 13.90 13.69
C LYS A 251 6.53 12.84 13.56
N ILE A 252 6.23 11.68 12.96
CA ILE A 252 7.22 10.62 12.74
C ILE A 252 8.34 11.11 11.83
N PHE A 253 7.99 11.76 10.71
CA PHE A 253 8.95 12.25 9.71
C PHE A 253 9.46 13.67 10.00
N GLY A 254 8.76 14.44 10.85
CA GLY A 254 9.09 15.83 11.22
C GLY A 254 8.56 16.89 10.26
N GLU A 255 8.08 16.49 9.09
CA GLU A 255 7.51 17.39 8.07
C GLU A 255 6.54 16.61 7.16
N TYR A 256 5.66 17.35 6.46
CA TYR A 256 4.87 16.78 5.37
C TYR A 256 5.72 16.62 4.11
N PRO A 257 5.41 15.64 3.23
CA PRO A 257 5.97 15.63 1.89
C PRO A 257 5.54 16.90 1.15
N LYS A 258 6.37 17.35 0.22
CA LYS A 258 5.91 18.36 -0.74
C LYS A 258 4.91 17.66 -1.68
N PHE A 259 3.63 17.85 -1.43
CA PHE A 259 2.57 17.36 -2.32
C PHE A 259 2.55 18.19 -3.60
N ASP A 260 2.46 17.51 -4.74
CA ASP A 260 2.37 18.20 -6.01
C ASP A 260 1.06 18.99 -6.09
N TYR A 261 1.09 20.16 -6.67
CA TYR A 261 -0.05 21.11 -6.73
C TYR A 261 -0.61 21.49 -5.35
N GLY A 262 0.13 21.24 -4.25
CA GLY A 262 -0.25 21.62 -2.89
C GLY A 262 -1.44 20.85 -2.33
N GLN A 263 -1.69 19.63 -2.78
CA GLN A 263 -2.83 18.82 -2.34
C GLN A 263 -2.52 17.33 -2.21
N TYR A 264 -3.26 16.66 -1.32
CA TYR A 264 -3.32 15.20 -1.20
C TYR A 264 -4.80 14.76 -1.10
N LEU A 265 -5.14 13.63 -1.72
CA LEU A 265 -6.51 13.17 -1.84
C LEU A 265 -6.70 11.76 -1.28
N PHE A 266 -7.59 11.62 -0.31
CA PHE A 266 -8.22 10.34 0.01
C PHE A 266 -9.43 10.16 -0.92
N ILE A 267 -9.40 9.19 -1.79
CA ILE A 267 -10.48 8.82 -2.71
C ILE A 267 -11.06 7.50 -2.19
N ALA A 268 -12.30 7.53 -1.72
CA ALA A 268 -12.86 6.40 -1.01
C ALA A 268 -14.24 5.98 -1.56
N ASP A 269 -14.40 4.66 -1.77
CA ASP A 269 -15.65 4.01 -2.15
C ASP A 269 -16.04 3.01 -1.07
N TYR A 270 -16.99 3.38 -0.20
CA TYR A 270 -17.52 2.52 0.84
C TYR A 270 -18.94 2.08 0.47
N LEU A 271 -18.99 1.02 -0.36
CA LEU A 271 -20.17 0.56 -1.07
C LEU A 271 -20.32 -0.96 -0.97
N PRO A 272 -21.55 -1.51 -0.88
CA PRO A 272 -21.76 -2.94 -0.65
C PRO A 272 -21.37 -3.86 -1.84
N TYR A 273 -20.83 -3.30 -2.91
CA TYR A 273 -20.47 -4.01 -4.14
C TYR A 273 -19.04 -3.71 -4.60
N VAL A 274 -18.17 -3.24 -3.69
CA VAL A 274 -16.72 -3.14 -3.89
C VAL A 274 -16.00 -4.15 -3.00
N ASP A 275 -14.75 -4.46 -3.30
CA ASP A 275 -13.89 -5.23 -2.41
C ASP A 275 -13.15 -4.30 -1.42
N GLY A 276 -12.81 -4.83 -0.25
CA GLY A 276 -12.03 -4.09 0.74
C GLY A 276 -10.56 -4.02 0.33
N ASP A 277 -10.05 -2.81 0.07
CA ASP A 277 -8.68 -2.59 -0.40
C ASP A 277 -8.13 -1.20 -0.02
N GLY A 278 -6.81 -1.06 -0.12
CA GLY A 278 -6.08 0.21 -0.13
C GLY A 278 -5.05 0.20 -1.25
N MET A 279 -4.79 1.37 -1.83
CA MET A 279 -3.76 1.55 -2.84
C MET A 279 -3.18 2.94 -2.73
N GLU A 280 -1.90 2.96 -2.47
CA GLU A 280 -1.13 4.20 -2.40
C GLU A 280 -0.82 4.77 -3.77
N HIS A 281 -0.76 6.11 -3.82
CA HIS A 281 -0.32 6.90 -4.97
C HIS A 281 0.42 8.15 -4.49
N ARG A 282 1.19 8.78 -5.35
CA ARG A 282 2.08 9.89 -5.03
C ARG A 282 1.41 11.03 -4.26
N ASN A 283 0.21 11.44 -4.62
CA ASN A 283 -0.56 12.52 -3.96
C ASN A 283 -2.02 12.14 -3.72
N SER A 284 -2.33 10.86 -3.78
CA SER A 284 -3.65 10.34 -3.46
C SER A 284 -3.56 8.92 -2.91
N THR A 285 -4.67 8.40 -2.45
CA THR A 285 -4.84 6.98 -2.17
C THR A 285 -6.27 6.56 -2.45
N ILE A 286 -6.43 5.33 -2.90
CA ILE A 286 -7.73 4.67 -3.02
C ILE A 286 -8.01 3.91 -1.74
N LEU A 287 -9.26 3.98 -1.27
CA LEU A 287 -9.74 3.27 -0.10
C LEU A 287 -11.10 2.64 -0.44
N THR A 288 -11.22 1.33 -0.39
CA THR A 288 -12.48 0.66 -0.63
C THR A 288 -12.87 -0.25 0.54
N ASP A 289 -14.18 -0.39 0.81
CA ASP A 289 -14.72 -1.34 1.81
C ASP A 289 -16.20 -1.63 1.45
N GLU A 290 -16.59 -2.90 1.47
CA GLU A 290 -17.97 -3.32 1.24
C GLU A 290 -18.94 -2.90 2.36
N ARG A 291 -18.42 -2.50 3.50
CA ARG A 291 -19.19 -2.05 4.67
C ARG A 291 -19.26 -0.53 4.72
N SER A 292 -20.40 -0.01 5.11
CA SER A 292 -20.55 1.39 5.46
C SER A 292 -19.70 1.78 6.69
N LEU A 293 -19.40 3.07 6.84
CA LEU A 293 -18.69 3.60 8.02
C LEU A 293 -19.30 3.16 9.35
N LYS A 294 -20.64 3.07 9.41
CA LYS A 294 -21.37 2.65 10.61
C LYS A 294 -21.25 1.16 10.87
N GLU A 295 -21.42 0.33 9.84
CA GLU A 295 -21.34 -1.14 9.96
C GLU A 295 -19.95 -1.60 10.38
N ALA A 296 -18.91 -0.98 9.83
CA ALA A 296 -17.53 -1.24 10.20
C ALA A 296 -17.10 -0.53 11.51
N ASN A 297 -17.98 0.25 12.15
CA ASN A 297 -17.62 1.09 13.28
C ASN A 297 -16.35 1.96 13.01
N TYR A 298 -16.26 2.50 11.81
CA TYR A 298 -15.13 3.30 11.32
C TYR A 298 -13.78 2.54 11.24
N ALA A 299 -13.79 1.22 11.15
CA ALA A 299 -12.55 0.42 11.05
C ALA A 299 -11.75 0.71 9.78
N GLN A 300 -12.35 1.30 8.75
CA GLN A 300 -11.68 1.79 7.54
C GLN A 300 -10.53 2.76 7.84
N ILE A 301 -10.49 3.35 9.05
CA ILE A 301 -9.36 4.17 9.49
C ILE A 301 -8.04 3.38 9.56
N GLU A 302 -8.10 2.04 9.66
CA GLU A 302 -6.91 1.19 9.65
C GLU A 302 -6.23 1.23 8.29
N THR A 303 -7.01 1.05 7.22
CA THR A 303 -6.52 1.17 5.84
C THR A 303 -6.05 2.59 5.55
N LEU A 304 -6.84 3.62 5.90
CA LEU A 304 -6.42 5.02 5.73
C LEU A 304 -5.08 5.31 6.43
N SER A 305 -4.87 4.77 7.63
CA SER A 305 -3.61 4.97 8.37
C SER A 305 -2.42 4.27 7.71
N HIS A 306 -2.62 3.12 7.09
CA HIS A 306 -1.61 2.43 6.31
C HIS A 306 -1.29 3.24 5.04
N GLU A 307 -2.29 3.55 4.25
CA GLU A 307 -2.15 4.20 2.95
C GLU A 307 -1.56 5.62 3.03
N PHE A 308 -1.93 6.40 4.04
CA PHE A 308 -1.34 7.73 4.15
C PHE A 308 0.13 7.71 4.55
N PHE A 309 0.59 6.67 5.26
CA PHE A 309 2.01 6.49 5.57
C PHE A 309 2.86 6.34 4.31
N HIS A 310 2.28 5.77 3.27
CA HIS A 310 2.91 5.63 1.96
C HIS A 310 3.20 6.97 1.26
N ALA A 311 2.57 8.07 1.64
CA ALA A 311 2.94 9.39 1.13
C ALA A 311 4.44 9.71 1.35
N TRP A 312 5.05 9.11 2.37
CA TRP A 312 6.49 9.09 2.59
C TRP A 312 7.10 7.76 2.16
N ASN A 313 6.74 6.64 2.79
CA ASN A 313 7.27 5.29 2.60
C ASN A 313 6.35 4.51 1.68
N VAL A 314 6.57 4.58 0.52
CA VAL A 314 7.07 4.06 -0.71
C VAL A 314 6.94 5.09 -1.86
N GLU A 315 6.09 6.08 -1.71
CA GLU A 315 5.86 7.02 -2.81
C GLU A 315 7.03 8.00 -3.05
N ARG A 316 7.80 8.25 -2.00
CA ARG A 316 8.99 9.13 -2.09
C ARG A 316 10.24 8.46 -1.53
N LEU A 317 10.14 7.75 -0.42
CA LEU A 317 11.17 6.85 0.09
C LEU A 317 10.99 5.50 -0.59
N ARG A 318 11.54 5.35 -1.81
CA ARG A 318 11.23 4.24 -2.74
C ARG A 318 12.39 3.27 -2.89
N PRO A 319 12.16 1.96 -2.89
CA PRO A 319 13.16 0.96 -3.28
C PRO A 319 13.67 1.18 -4.70
N ALA A 320 14.99 1.09 -4.91
CA ALA A 320 15.62 1.36 -6.20
C ALA A 320 15.20 0.37 -7.31
N ASP A 321 14.80 -0.83 -6.95
CA ASP A 321 14.30 -1.85 -7.88
C ASP A 321 12.83 -1.66 -8.30
N LEU A 322 12.13 -0.66 -7.74
CA LEU A 322 10.80 -0.22 -8.17
C LEU A 322 10.82 1.08 -9.00
N GLU A 323 12.01 1.59 -9.37
CA GLU A 323 12.17 2.87 -10.06
C GLU A 323 13.09 2.74 -11.29
N PRO A 324 12.68 3.15 -12.52
CA PRO A 324 11.30 3.49 -12.89
C PRO A 324 10.39 2.27 -12.91
N PHE A 325 9.07 2.48 -12.74
CA PHE A 325 8.11 1.39 -12.80
C PHE A 325 7.95 0.88 -14.24
N ASP A 326 7.98 -0.44 -14.43
CA ASP A 326 7.77 -1.10 -15.73
C ASP A 326 6.31 -1.58 -15.85
N PHE A 327 5.52 -0.93 -16.71
CA PHE A 327 4.11 -1.25 -16.91
C PHE A 327 3.86 -2.54 -17.71
N GLN A 328 4.88 -3.15 -18.28
CA GLN A 328 4.74 -4.36 -19.11
C GLN A 328 4.94 -5.65 -18.33
N ARG A 329 5.42 -5.57 -17.10
CA ARG A 329 5.66 -6.75 -16.21
C ARG A 329 5.48 -6.38 -14.75
N ALA A 330 5.29 -7.41 -13.92
CA ALA A 330 5.29 -7.22 -12.47
C ALA A 330 6.67 -6.73 -11.98
N ASN A 331 6.66 -5.70 -11.13
CA ASN A 331 7.85 -5.13 -10.51
C ASN A 331 8.04 -5.75 -9.12
N MET A 332 9.26 -6.20 -8.82
CA MET A 332 9.61 -6.90 -7.59
C MET A 332 10.67 -6.14 -6.82
N SER A 333 10.58 -6.19 -5.50
CA SER A 333 11.62 -5.67 -4.63
C SER A 333 11.90 -6.62 -3.46
N ARG A 334 13.17 -6.75 -3.11
CA ARG A 334 13.59 -7.40 -1.85
C ARG A 334 13.17 -6.63 -0.61
N ASN A 335 12.78 -5.36 -0.78
CA ASN A 335 12.53 -4.41 0.30
C ASN A 335 11.03 -4.21 0.60
N LEU A 336 10.11 -5.05 0.07
CA LEU A 336 8.68 -4.93 0.36
C LEU A 336 8.37 -5.17 1.85
N TRP A 337 9.17 -5.98 2.56
CA TRP A 337 9.08 -6.11 4.02
C TRP A 337 9.23 -4.76 4.73
N PHE A 338 10.01 -3.82 4.16
CA PHE A 338 10.19 -2.47 4.69
C PHE A 338 9.14 -1.52 4.13
N ALA A 339 8.95 -1.50 2.80
CA ALA A 339 7.99 -0.63 2.14
C ALA A 339 6.56 -0.85 2.68
N GLU A 340 6.13 -2.11 2.79
CA GLU A 340 4.79 -2.50 3.21
C GLU A 340 4.72 -2.87 4.69
N GLY A 341 5.68 -3.71 5.13
CA GLY A 341 5.61 -4.25 6.48
C GLY A 341 5.87 -3.22 7.56
N VAL A 342 6.84 -2.31 7.38
CA VAL A 342 7.06 -1.21 8.32
C VAL A 342 5.90 -0.20 8.25
N THR A 343 5.32 0.02 7.08
CA THR A 343 4.08 0.81 6.94
C THR A 343 2.93 0.17 7.72
N ASN A 344 2.78 -1.15 7.65
CA ASN A 344 1.77 -1.90 8.41
C ASN A 344 1.97 -1.77 9.94
N TYR A 345 3.23 -1.79 10.40
CA TYR A 345 3.58 -1.51 11.78
C TYR A 345 3.13 -0.11 12.21
N TYR A 346 3.48 0.92 11.42
CA TYR A 346 3.12 2.30 11.72
C TYR A 346 1.63 2.58 11.59
N GLY A 347 0.95 1.98 10.62
CA GLY A 347 -0.50 2.08 10.48
C GLY A 347 -1.21 1.78 11.81
N LYS A 348 -0.84 0.69 12.48
CA LYS A 348 -1.40 0.28 13.78
C LYS A 348 -0.87 1.10 14.95
N LEU A 349 0.44 1.42 14.98
CA LEU A 349 1.04 2.22 16.04
C LEU A 349 0.43 3.63 16.11
N VAL A 350 0.23 4.26 14.95
CA VAL A 350 -0.42 5.58 14.85
C VAL A 350 -1.84 5.54 15.40
N LEU A 351 -2.61 4.49 15.13
CA LEU A 351 -3.96 4.33 15.68
C LEU A 351 -3.97 4.17 17.20
N SER A 352 -2.94 3.56 17.78
CA SER A 352 -2.74 3.53 19.23
C SER A 352 -2.34 4.90 19.77
N ARG A 353 -1.42 5.61 19.11
CA ARG A 353 -0.95 6.96 19.51
C ARG A 353 -2.05 8.01 19.45
N THR A 354 -3.00 7.87 18.52
CA THR A 354 -4.15 8.77 18.36
C THR A 354 -5.37 8.36 19.18
N GLY A 355 -5.30 7.25 19.93
CA GLY A 355 -6.39 6.75 20.78
C GLY A 355 -7.54 6.09 20.01
N HIS A 356 -7.36 5.75 18.73
CA HIS A 356 -8.32 4.95 17.99
C HIS A 356 -8.31 3.48 18.44
N PHE A 357 -7.13 2.98 18.80
CA PHE A 357 -6.98 1.72 19.54
C PHE A 357 -6.67 2.02 21.01
N ASP A 358 -7.38 1.37 21.91
CA ASP A 358 -6.92 1.25 23.28
C ASP A 358 -5.71 0.29 23.36
N LEU A 359 -5.05 0.29 24.52
CA LEU A 359 -3.86 -0.54 24.71
C LEU A 359 -4.15 -2.03 24.50
N ALA A 360 -5.28 -2.53 25.00
CA ALA A 360 -5.64 -3.95 24.87
C ALA A 360 -5.80 -4.35 23.40
N THR A 361 -6.55 -3.59 22.63
CA THR A 361 -6.73 -3.79 21.18
C THR A 361 -5.39 -3.77 20.44
N TYR A 362 -4.51 -2.80 20.75
CA TYR A 362 -3.20 -2.71 20.11
C TYR A 362 -2.31 -3.92 20.45
N LEU A 363 -2.28 -4.36 21.71
CA LEU A 363 -1.51 -5.53 22.14
C LEU A 363 -2.05 -6.83 21.50
N ASP A 364 -3.37 -6.99 21.40
CA ASP A 364 -3.99 -8.15 20.76
C ASP A 364 -3.64 -8.23 19.26
N LYS A 365 -3.73 -7.11 18.53
CA LYS A 365 -3.32 -7.04 17.11
C LYS A 365 -1.82 -7.32 16.96
N THR A 366 -0.99 -6.76 17.83
CA THR A 366 0.45 -6.95 17.82
C THR A 366 0.84 -8.42 18.04
N VAL A 367 0.29 -9.07 19.08
CA VAL A 367 0.62 -10.48 19.35
C VAL A 367 0.05 -11.42 18.31
N ALA A 368 -1.06 -11.07 17.66
CA ALA A 368 -1.62 -11.83 16.54
C ALA A 368 -0.64 -11.86 15.35
N ALA A 369 -0.05 -10.71 14.98
CA ALA A 369 0.98 -10.63 13.94
C ALA A 369 2.24 -11.45 14.32
N VAL A 370 2.72 -11.31 15.55
CA VAL A 370 3.88 -12.08 16.04
C VAL A 370 3.61 -13.60 16.01
N ASN A 371 2.42 -14.03 16.42
CA ASN A 371 2.00 -15.43 16.35
C ASN A 371 1.96 -15.96 14.91
N LYS A 372 1.45 -15.15 13.97
CA LYS A 372 1.39 -15.52 12.56
C LYS A 372 2.78 -15.81 11.99
N VAL A 373 3.77 -14.98 12.30
CA VAL A 373 5.16 -15.18 11.88
C VAL A 373 5.82 -16.34 12.62
N LYS A 374 5.62 -16.42 13.96
CA LYS A 374 6.21 -17.47 14.80
C LYS A 374 5.75 -18.86 14.40
N LEU A 375 4.46 -19.02 14.16
CA LEU A 375 3.83 -20.34 13.98
C LEU A 375 3.85 -20.79 12.51
N SER A 376 4.09 -19.89 11.56
CA SER A 376 4.11 -20.24 10.14
C SER A 376 5.32 -21.13 9.80
N PRO A 377 5.10 -22.29 9.18
CA PRO A 377 6.17 -23.13 8.64
C PRO A 377 6.96 -22.42 7.52
N GLY A 378 6.33 -21.50 6.78
CA GLY A 378 6.92 -20.75 5.67
C GLY A 378 8.21 -19.99 6.04
N ARG A 379 8.32 -19.53 7.29
CA ARG A 379 9.54 -18.88 7.79
C ARG A 379 10.79 -19.77 7.69
N GLN A 380 10.64 -21.10 7.73
CA GLN A 380 11.76 -22.05 7.60
C GLN A 380 12.29 -22.14 6.16
N PHE A 381 11.52 -21.67 5.19
CA PHE A 381 11.89 -21.75 3.78
C PHE A 381 12.50 -20.43 3.28
N PHE A 382 11.91 -19.28 3.66
CA PHE A 382 12.29 -17.99 3.13
C PHE A 382 12.39 -16.92 4.22
N PRO A 383 13.41 -16.05 4.17
CA PRO A 383 13.49 -14.83 4.98
C PRO A 383 12.49 -13.77 4.50
N ALA A 384 12.41 -12.64 5.20
CA ALA A 384 11.52 -11.54 4.83
C ALA A 384 11.82 -10.96 3.44
N THR A 385 13.11 -10.86 3.07
CA THR A 385 13.54 -10.45 1.73
C THR A 385 13.12 -11.46 0.65
N GLY A 386 13.21 -12.75 0.92
CA GLY A 386 12.75 -13.79 0.00
C GLY A 386 11.23 -13.79 -0.19
N MET A 387 10.46 -13.55 0.90
CA MET A 387 9.00 -13.37 0.79
C MET A 387 8.65 -12.14 -0.06
N SER A 388 9.43 -11.06 0.05
CA SER A 388 9.29 -9.84 -0.74
C SER A 388 9.55 -10.09 -2.24
N GLU A 389 10.62 -10.82 -2.59
CA GLU A 389 10.93 -11.18 -3.98
C GLU A 389 9.85 -12.04 -4.63
N MET A 390 9.13 -12.83 -3.83
CA MET A 390 8.07 -13.72 -4.30
C MET A 390 6.66 -13.11 -4.14
N ALA A 391 6.57 -11.80 -4.05
CA ALA A 391 5.30 -11.10 -3.86
C ALA A 391 4.13 -11.60 -4.73
N PRO A 392 4.30 -11.94 -6.03
CA PRO A 392 3.23 -12.50 -6.85
C PRO A 392 2.63 -13.80 -6.31
N PHE A 393 3.39 -14.58 -5.53
CA PHE A 393 2.92 -15.84 -4.93
C PHE A 393 2.48 -15.67 -3.48
N VAL A 394 2.97 -14.62 -2.82
CA VAL A 394 2.76 -14.35 -1.40
C VAL A 394 1.55 -13.47 -1.18
N ASP A 395 1.27 -12.56 -2.11
CA ASP A 395 0.18 -11.59 -2.02
C ASP A 395 -0.33 -11.21 -3.41
N ALA A 396 -1.53 -10.64 -3.48
CA ALA A 396 -2.13 -10.00 -4.65
C ALA A 396 -2.28 -10.84 -5.95
N ALA A 397 -1.69 -12.02 -6.07
CA ALA A 397 -1.87 -12.87 -7.26
C ALA A 397 -2.99 -13.88 -7.04
N VAL A 398 -4.03 -13.80 -7.86
CA VAL A 398 -5.06 -14.85 -7.93
C VAL A 398 -4.57 -15.94 -8.86
N SER A 399 -4.21 -17.11 -8.32
CA SER A 399 -3.86 -18.28 -9.11
C SER A 399 -5.08 -19.18 -9.36
N VAL A 400 -5.14 -19.76 -10.56
CA VAL A 400 -6.17 -20.73 -10.93
C VAL A 400 -6.02 -22.01 -10.10
N ASP A 401 -4.79 -22.45 -9.87
CA ASP A 401 -4.45 -23.56 -9.00
C ASP A 401 -4.02 -23.06 -7.61
N PRO A 402 -4.53 -23.67 -6.53
CA PRO A 402 -4.22 -23.24 -5.18
C PRO A 402 -2.78 -23.60 -4.79
N THR A 403 -2.11 -22.68 -4.11
CA THR A 403 -0.82 -22.93 -3.48
C THR A 403 -1.00 -23.49 -2.06
N ASN A 404 0.04 -24.11 -1.50
CA ASN A 404 0.08 -24.49 -0.08
C ASN A 404 0.48 -23.28 0.79
N TYR A 405 -0.20 -22.15 0.59
CA TYR A 405 0.17 -20.84 1.14
C TYR A 405 0.45 -20.89 2.64
N ALA A 406 -0.46 -21.45 3.43
CA ALA A 406 -0.36 -21.48 4.90
C ALA A 406 0.95 -22.15 5.40
N ASN A 407 1.51 -23.04 4.60
CA ASN A 407 2.72 -23.81 4.93
C ASN A 407 3.99 -23.30 4.25
N SER A 408 3.86 -22.52 3.17
CA SER A 408 5.00 -22.14 2.32
C SER A 408 5.36 -20.67 2.44
N TYR A 409 4.39 -19.79 2.71
CA TYR A 409 4.56 -18.35 2.65
C TYR A 409 4.11 -17.63 3.92
N ILE A 410 4.67 -16.45 4.12
CA ILE A 410 4.20 -15.44 5.08
C ILE A 410 4.10 -14.13 4.29
N SER A 411 2.97 -13.44 4.37
CA SER A 411 2.85 -12.11 3.79
C SER A 411 3.98 -11.20 4.30
N TYR A 412 4.69 -10.57 3.38
CA TYR A 412 5.76 -9.61 3.70
C TYR A 412 5.23 -8.40 4.47
N TYR A 413 3.93 -8.07 4.35
CA TYR A 413 3.24 -7.11 5.22
C TYR A 413 3.34 -7.53 6.68
N THR A 414 2.90 -8.73 7.02
CA THR A 414 2.92 -9.23 8.40
C THR A 414 4.35 -9.50 8.87
N TYR A 415 5.22 -10.06 8.01
CA TYR A 415 6.59 -10.36 8.39
C TYR A 415 7.37 -9.07 8.66
N GLY A 416 7.27 -8.09 7.77
CA GLY A 416 7.92 -6.79 7.94
C GLY A 416 7.35 -5.98 9.10
N GLU A 417 6.03 -6.06 9.37
CA GLU A 417 5.41 -5.48 10.58
C GLU A 417 6.10 -5.99 11.86
N VAL A 418 6.29 -7.30 11.95
CA VAL A 418 6.91 -7.94 13.11
C VAL A 418 8.39 -7.60 13.23
N LEU A 419 9.10 -7.44 12.11
CA LEU A 419 10.51 -7.02 12.10
C LEU A 419 10.66 -5.53 12.42
N GLY A 420 9.75 -4.67 11.92
CA GLY A 420 9.68 -3.25 12.27
C GLY A 420 9.43 -3.05 13.78
N LEU A 421 8.47 -3.78 14.33
CA LEU A 421 8.22 -3.83 15.76
C LEU A 421 9.48 -4.24 16.55
N ALA A 422 10.13 -5.32 16.13
CA ALA A 422 11.33 -5.81 16.82
C ALA A 422 12.47 -4.80 16.75
N LEU A 423 12.67 -4.14 15.61
CA LEU A 423 13.69 -3.10 15.46
C LEU A 423 13.39 -1.89 16.34
N ASP A 424 12.14 -1.41 16.36
CA ASP A 424 11.75 -0.27 17.20
C ASP A 424 11.95 -0.56 18.68
N LEU A 425 11.50 -1.75 19.16
CA LEU A 425 11.67 -2.15 20.55
C LEU A 425 13.16 -2.35 20.92
N THR A 426 13.97 -2.90 20.02
CA THR A 426 15.41 -3.05 20.22
C THR A 426 16.10 -1.69 20.34
N LEU A 427 15.81 -0.76 19.42
CA LEU A 427 16.36 0.59 19.48
C LEU A 427 16.01 1.28 20.80
N ARG A 428 14.76 1.22 21.23
CA ARG A 428 14.30 1.81 22.51
C ARG A 428 14.84 1.13 23.76
N THR A 429 15.32 -0.10 23.64
CA THR A 429 15.81 -0.89 24.79
C THR A 429 17.33 -0.81 24.92
N GLU A 430 18.05 -0.94 23.83
CA GLU A 430 19.52 -1.08 23.81
C GLU A 430 20.25 0.24 23.50
N PHE A 431 19.54 1.22 22.91
CA PHE A 431 20.13 2.51 22.51
C PHE A 431 19.34 3.67 23.12
N GLU A 432 19.96 4.41 24.04
CA GLU A 432 19.30 5.52 24.73
C GLU A 432 18.82 6.60 23.74
N GLY A 433 17.53 6.93 23.84
CA GLY A 433 16.91 7.98 23.02
C GLY A 433 16.65 7.59 21.57
N LEU A 434 17.02 6.38 21.10
CA LEU A 434 16.75 5.95 19.74
C LEU A 434 15.41 5.23 19.58
N SER A 435 14.87 5.30 18.38
CA SER A 435 13.62 4.67 17.98
C SER A 435 13.58 4.46 16.47
N LEU A 436 12.63 3.66 15.99
CA LEU A 436 12.37 3.53 14.57
C LEU A 436 11.87 4.86 13.96
N ASP A 437 11.16 5.71 14.71
CA ASP A 437 10.76 7.06 14.26
C ASP A 437 11.99 7.88 13.79
N LEU A 438 13.10 7.81 14.53
CA LEU A 438 14.34 8.51 14.15
C LEU A 438 15.01 7.89 12.92
N LEU A 439 14.94 6.57 12.75
CA LEU A 439 15.45 5.92 11.53
C LEU A 439 14.61 6.33 10.32
N MET A 440 13.28 6.34 10.43
CA MET A 440 12.39 6.79 9.35
C MET A 440 12.66 8.24 8.98
N ARG A 441 12.85 9.13 9.97
CA ARG A 441 13.21 10.53 9.76
C ARG A 441 14.56 10.68 9.05
N LYS A 442 15.56 9.88 9.46
CA LYS A 442 16.87 9.86 8.77
C LYS A 442 16.74 9.41 7.32
N LEU A 443 16.05 8.29 7.07
CA LEU A 443 15.84 7.78 5.72
C LEU A 443 15.05 8.77 4.85
N TRP A 444 14.08 9.45 5.44
CA TRP A 444 13.36 10.52 4.74
C TRP A 444 14.32 11.65 4.30
N GLN A 445 15.17 12.14 5.19
CA GLN A 445 16.11 13.23 4.87
C GLN A 445 17.16 12.80 3.84
N ASP A 446 17.69 11.57 3.95
CA ASP A 446 18.79 11.08 3.13
C ASP A 446 18.33 10.61 1.74
N PHE A 447 17.09 10.16 1.61
CA PHE A 447 16.55 9.53 0.39
C PHE A 447 15.24 10.16 -0.09
N GLY A 448 14.15 10.04 0.67
CA GLY A 448 12.81 10.39 0.20
C GLY A 448 12.67 11.87 -0.14
N LYS A 449 13.14 12.76 0.72
CA LYS A 449 13.05 14.22 0.53
C LYS A 449 13.84 14.72 -0.68
N VAL A 450 14.95 14.06 -0.99
CA VAL A 450 15.84 14.42 -2.11
C VAL A 450 15.54 13.64 -3.39
N GLY A 451 14.52 12.78 -3.38
CA GLY A 451 14.12 12.01 -4.56
C GLY A 451 15.13 10.95 -4.99
N ARG A 452 15.87 10.38 -4.05
CA ARG A 452 16.85 9.33 -4.30
C ARG A 452 16.29 7.98 -3.83
N PRO A 453 16.14 6.99 -4.71
CA PRO A 453 15.77 5.63 -4.32
C PRO A 453 16.83 5.01 -3.39
N TYR A 454 16.38 4.10 -2.50
CA TYR A 454 17.26 3.39 -1.57
C TYR A 454 17.44 1.91 -1.96
N THR A 455 18.56 1.34 -1.53
CA THR A 455 18.85 -0.10 -1.58
C THR A 455 18.79 -0.72 -0.18
N GLU A 456 18.81 -2.05 -0.08
CA GLU A 456 18.92 -2.75 1.21
C GLU A 456 20.18 -2.33 1.99
N GLN A 457 21.30 -2.12 1.28
CA GLN A 457 22.56 -1.66 1.88
C GLN A 457 22.41 -0.26 2.47
N ASP A 458 21.64 0.62 1.84
CA ASP A 458 21.36 1.96 2.37
C ASP A 458 20.55 1.90 3.67
N LEU A 459 19.57 1.01 3.76
CA LEU A 459 18.81 0.78 5.00
C LEU A 459 19.73 0.30 6.14
N GLN A 460 20.58 -0.69 5.86
CA GLN A 460 21.56 -1.20 6.83
C GLN A 460 22.57 -0.11 7.24
N HIS A 461 23.03 0.69 6.29
CA HIS A 461 23.97 1.79 6.55
C HIS A 461 23.34 2.89 7.41
N ALA A 462 22.12 3.31 7.09
CA ALA A 462 21.39 4.30 7.89
C ALA A 462 21.18 3.83 9.34
N LEU A 463 20.90 2.53 9.54
CA LEU A 463 20.80 1.94 10.88
C LEU A 463 22.16 1.94 11.61
N ALA A 464 23.25 1.62 10.89
CA ALA A 464 24.60 1.64 11.44
C ALA A 464 25.03 3.05 11.90
N GLU A 465 24.72 4.06 11.09
CA GLU A 465 25.00 5.46 11.42
C GLU A 465 24.16 5.94 12.60
N LEU A 466 22.85 5.66 12.59
CA LEU A 466 21.93 6.06 13.66
C LEU A 466 22.37 5.50 15.02
N THR A 467 22.79 4.23 15.05
CA THR A 467 23.19 3.56 16.29
C THR A 467 24.66 3.75 16.64
N ALA A 468 25.46 4.34 15.76
CA ALA A 468 26.92 4.36 15.80
C ALA A 468 27.51 2.94 16.01
N ASN A 469 26.82 1.91 15.54
CA ASN A 469 27.17 0.50 15.74
C ASN A 469 26.96 -0.32 14.46
N PRO A 470 27.97 -0.37 13.57
CA PRO A 470 27.86 -1.15 12.32
C PRO A 470 27.68 -2.65 12.53
N ASP A 471 28.20 -3.21 13.62
CA ASP A 471 28.06 -4.63 13.95
C ASP A 471 26.62 -4.97 14.32
N PHE A 472 25.96 -4.12 15.09
CA PHE A 472 24.54 -4.26 15.37
C PHE A 472 23.71 -4.29 14.09
N ALA A 473 23.89 -3.29 13.23
CA ALA A 473 23.13 -3.21 11.97
C ALA A 473 23.37 -4.46 11.10
N ARG A 474 24.62 -4.87 10.91
CA ARG A 474 24.97 -6.07 10.15
C ARG A 474 24.35 -7.34 10.75
N ASN A 475 24.38 -7.50 12.08
CA ASN A 475 23.82 -8.64 12.78
C ASN A 475 22.28 -8.65 12.70
N PHE A 476 21.63 -7.50 12.82
CA PHE A 476 20.18 -7.40 12.70
C PHE A 476 19.73 -7.84 11.29
N PHE A 477 20.35 -7.31 10.25
CA PHE A 477 20.03 -7.67 8.87
C PHE A 477 20.33 -9.15 8.58
N SER A 478 21.50 -9.66 8.95
CA SER A 478 21.87 -11.05 8.64
C SER A 478 21.03 -12.08 9.39
N ARG A 479 20.60 -11.80 10.63
CA ARG A 479 19.84 -12.75 11.44
C ARG A 479 18.34 -12.71 11.17
N TYR A 480 17.76 -11.52 10.97
CA TYR A 480 16.32 -11.31 10.98
C TYR A 480 15.76 -10.89 9.61
N ILE A 481 16.46 -10.06 8.86
CA ILE A 481 15.98 -9.58 7.55
C ILE A 481 16.31 -10.57 6.44
N ASN A 482 17.59 -10.97 6.35
CA ASN A 482 18.10 -11.96 5.39
C ASN A 482 18.21 -13.37 5.98
N GLY A 483 17.97 -13.52 7.27
CA GLY A 483 17.91 -14.79 8.00
C GLY A 483 16.48 -15.13 8.42
N GLN A 484 16.35 -16.28 9.06
CA GLN A 484 15.06 -16.85 9.48
C GLN A 484 14.88 -16.86 11.01
N GLN A 485 15.79 -16.20 11.75
CA GLN A 485 15.72 -16.16 13.21
C GLN A 485 14.60 -15.22 13.65
N LEU A 486 13.95 -15.57 14.77
CA LEU A 486 13.03 -14.66 15.42
C LEU A 486 13.77 -13.83 16.47
N PRO A 487 13.45 -12.52 16.58
CA PRO A 487 13.87 -11.70 17.70
C PRO A 487 13.35 -12.27 19.04
N ASP A 488 14.04 -11.93 20.14
CA ASP A 488 13.60 -12.31 21.48
C ASP A 488 12.44 -11.41 21.94
N PHE A 489 11.24 -11.71 21.50
CA PHE A 489 10.04 -10.95 21.84
C PHE A 489 9.72 -10.99 23.34
N GLU A 490 10.12 -12.04 24.08
CA GLU A 490 9.90 -12.10 25.51
C GLU A 490 10.71 -11.00 26.21
N ALA A 491 11.99 -10.87 25.90
CA ALA A 491 12.85 -9.82 26.44
C ALA A 491 12.39 -8.42 26.00
N LEU A 492 12.07 -8.24 24.70
CA LEU A 492 11.64 -6.96 24.16
C LEU A 492 10.34 -6.44 24.79
N PHE A 493 9.34 -7.27 24.91
CA PHE A 493 8.09 -6.89 25.57
C PHE A 493 8.25 -6.72 27.09
N ALA A 494 9.09 -7.54 27.74
CA ALA A 494 9.39 -7.35 29.17
C ALA A 494 10.01 -5.98 29.43
N ALA A 495 10.90 -5.49 28.56
CA ALA A 495 11.48 -4.15 28.66
C ALA A 495 10.43 -3.03 28.59
N MET A 496 9.28 -3.27 27.94
CA MET A 496 8.13 -2.36 27.85
C MET A 496 7.11 -2.57 29.00
N GLY A 497 7.45 -3.37 30.02
CA GLY A 497 6.52 -3.69 31.11
C GLY A 497 5.32 -4.53 30.68
N LEU A 498 5.51 -5.36 29.66
CA LEU A 498 4.52 -6.31 29.16
C LEU A 498 4.95 -7.74 29.48
N LYS A 499 4.00 -8.66 29.50
CA LYS A 499 4.23 -10.07 29.72
C LYS A 499 3.76 -10.87 28.53
N LEU A 500 4.70 -11.57 27.90
CA LEU A 500 4.43 -12.57 26.87
C LEU A 500 4.30 -13.94 27.54
N ALA A 501 3.28 -14.71 27.18
CA ALA A 501 3.08 -16.05 27.72
C ALA A 501 2.37 -16.95 26.71
N ILE A 502 2.53 -18.27 26.83
CA ILE A 502 1.72 -19.21 26.04
C ILE A 502 0.25 -19.06 26.44
N ALA A 503 -0.63 -18.92 25.45
CA ALA A 503 -2.05 -18.63 25.66
C ALA A 503 -2.76 -19.75 26.45
N LYS A 504 -2.51 -21.00 26.07
CA LYS A 504 -3.23 -22.17 26.61
C LYS A 504 -2.26 -23.35 26.83
N PRO A 505 -1.34 -23.26 27.80
CA PRO A 505 -0.23 -24.20 27.94
C PRO A 505 -0.64 -25.65 28.25
N THR A 506 -1.83 -25.86 28.83
CA THR A 506 -2.34 -27.17 29.25
C THR A 506 -3.51 -27.67 28.43
N GLN A 507 -4.05 -26.83 27.53
CA GLN A 507 -5.18 -27.23 26.68
C GLN A 507 -4.70 -28.11 25.53
N ALA A 508 -5.42 -29.21 25.31
CA ALA A 508 -5.22 -30.08 24.15
C ALA A 508 -5.43 -29.29 22.85
N PHE A 509 -4.52 -29.44 21.92
CA PHE A 509 -4.49 -28.76 20.63
C PHE A 509 -4.27 -29.79 19.52
N LEU A 510 -5.01 -29.64 18.43
CA LEU A 510 -4.84 -30.44 17.21
C LEU A 510 -4.48 -29.61 16.00
N THR A 511 -5.01 -28.39 15.89
CA THR A 511 -4.83 -27.53 14.71
C THR A 511 -5.14 -26.06 15.00
N ALA A 512 -4.49 -25.19 14.24
CA ALA A 512 -4.87 -23.77 14.06
C ALA A 512 -5.71 -23.56 12.78
N ALA A 513 -5.99 -24.63 11.99
CA ALA A 513 -6.79 -24.50 10.79
C ALA A 513 -8.21 -24.04 11.13
N THR A 514 -8.75 -23.20 10.27
CA THR A 514 -10.13 -22.74 10.36
C THR A 514 -11.08 -23.92 10.13
N LEU A 515 -12.10 -24.02 10.98
CA LEU A 515 -13.17 -25.00 10.82
C LEU A 515 -14.45 -24.28 10.45
N LEU A 516 -15.15 -24.75 9.43
CA LEU A 516 -16.46 -24.27 8.99
C LEU A 516 -17.55 -25.24 9.42
N GLU A 517 -18.58 -24.71 10.09
CA GLU A 517 -19.78 -25.47 10.41
C GLU A 517 -20.84 -25.22 9.33
N GLN A 518 -21.22 -26.26 8.60
CA GLN A 518 -22.22 -26.20 7.55
C GLN A 518 -23.02 -27.51 7.53
N ASP A 519 -24.35 -27.44 7.47
CA ASP A 519 -25.26 -28.58 7.34
C ASP A 519 -25.06 -29.69 8.39
N LYS A 520 -24.74 -29.31 9.63
CA LYS A 520 -24.37 -30.23 10.73
C LYS A 520 -23.14 -31.06 10.42
N GLN A 521 -22.22 -30.49 9.67
CA GLN A 521 -20.92 -31.06 9.37
C GLN A 521 -19.84 -30.06 9.79
N LEU A 522 -18.72 -30.58 10.23
CA LEU A 522 -17.54 -29.77 10.59
C LEU A 522 -16.46 -29.99 9.53
N LYS A 523 -16.29 -28.98 8.67
CA LYS A 523 -15.36 -29.01 7.56
C LYS A 523 -14.06 -28.27 7.91
N VAL A 524 -12.94 -28.77 7.50
CA VAL A 524 -11.65 -28.09 7.56
C VAL A 524 -11.60 -27.07 6.40
N ASP A 525 -11.52 -25.77 6.73
CA ASP A 525 -11.66 -24.69 5.75
C ASP A 525 -10.31 -24.04 5.36
N SER A 526 -9.24 -24.32 6.09
CA SER A 526 -7.88 -23.92 5.71
C SER A 526 -6.90 -25.09 5.89
N ASN A 527 -5.76 -25.05 5.19
CA ASN A 527 -4.76 -26.10 5.30
C ASN A 527 -4.21 -26.21 6.72
N PRO A 528 -4.20 -27.40 7.33
CA PRO A 528 -3.49 -27.64 8.58
C PRO A 528 -2.00 -27.31 8.43
N LEU A 529 -1.40 -26.70 9.46
CA LEU A 529 0.01 -26.33 9.44
C LEU A 529 0.91 -27.55 9.64
N ILE A 530 2.02 -27.61 8.90
CA ILE A 530 3.09 -28.59 9.08
C ILE A 530 3.51 -28.63 10.56
N GLY A 531 3.64 -29.83 11.10
CA GLY A 531 4.01 -30.05 12.50
C GLY A 531 2.85 -30.10 13.48
N THR A 532 1.62 -29.73 13.07
CA THR A 532 0.44 -29.89 13.93
C THR A 532 -0.10 -31.32 13.89
N PRO A 533 -0.76 -31.78 14.97
CA PRO A 533 -1.32 -33.14 15.02
C PRO A 533 -2.33 -33.42 13.90
N LEU A 534 -3.14 -32.43 13.50
CA LEU A 534 -4.11 -32.63 12.42
C LEU A 534 -3.43 -32.80 11.06
N TYR A 535 -2.32 -32.08 10.80
CA TYR A 535 -1.49 -32.28 9.62
C TYR A 535 -0.88 -33.70 9.59
N GLN A 536 -0.33 -34.16 10.73
CA GLN A 536 0.26 -35.48 10.87
C GLN A 536 -0.78 -36.60 10.69
N ALA A 537 -2.03 -36.32 11.02
CA ALA A 537 -3.16 -37.26 10.78
C ALA A 537 -3.53 -37.40 9.30
N GLY A 538 -2.97 -36.60 8.41
CA GLY A 538 -3.29 -36.61 6.98
C GLY A 538 -4.60 -35.90 6.64
N VAL A 539 -5.09 -35.03 7.50
CA VAL A 539 -6.29 -34.21 7.26
C VAL A 539 -5.93 -33.00 6.44
N GLU A 540 -6.74 -32.68 5.42
CA GLU A 540 -6.53 -31.58 4.49
C GLU A 540 -7.71 -30.58 4.51
N LYS A 541 -7.50 -29.43 3.85
CA LYS A 541 -8.58 -28.49 3.55
C LYS A 541 -9.67 -29.18 2.72
N GLY A 542 -10.92 -29.03 3.15
CA GLY A 542 -12.07 -29.64 2.51
C GLY A 542 -12.55 -30.94 3.17
N ASP A 543 -11.75 -31.55 4.02
CA ASP A 543 -12.12 -32.76 4.73
C ASP A 543 -13.19 -32.50 5.80
N LEU A 544 -14.03 -33.49 6.05
CA LEU A 544 -15.07 -33.46 7.07
C LEU A 544 -14.59 -34.23 8.31
N LEU A 545 -14.53 -33.57 9.45
CA LEU A 545 -14.24 -34.18 10.74
C LEU A 545 -15.49 -34.89 11.25
N LEU A 546 -15.41 -36.20 11.48
CA LEU A 546 -16.57 -37.03 11.82
C LEU A 546 -16.65 -37.37 13.31
N LYS A 547 -15.51 -37.83 13.88
CA LYS A 547 -15.43 -38.26 15.27
C LYS A 547 -14.06 -37.98 15.87
N LEU A 548 -14.02 -37.65 17.17
CA LEU A 548 -12.81 -37.59 17.99
C LEU A 548 -13.05 -38.45 19.24
N GLY A 549 -12.39 -39.61 19.29
CA GLY A 549 -12.69 -40.66 20.24
C GLY A 549 -14.17 -41.06 20.16
N ARG A 550 -14.89 -40.95 21.27
CA ARG A 550 -16.34 -41.24 21.30
C ARG A 550 -17.26 -40.09 20.87
N TYR A 551 -16.70 -38.91 20.61
CA TYR A 551 -17.50 -37.69 20.34
C TYR A 551 -17.72 -37.53 18.84
N LYS A 552 -18.99 -37.38 18.44
CA LYS A 552 -19.38 -36.99 17.09
C LYS A 552 -19.06 -35.51 16.90
N LEU A 553 -18.56 -35.14 15.72
CA LEU A 553 -18.15 -33.78 15.35
C LEU A 553 -19.10 -33.25 14.28
N ASP A 554 -20.21 -32.66 14.68
CA ASP A 554 -21.21 -32.05 13.80
C ASP A 554 -21.30 -30.51 13.96
N SER A 555 -20.50 -29.94 14.86
CA SER A 555 -20.43 -28.51 15.13
C SER A 555 -19.12 -28.09 15.80
N LYS A 556 -18.79 -26.80 15.75
CA LYS A 556 -17.68 -26.23 16.50
C LYS A 556 -17.82 -26.44 18.00
N ALA A 557 -19.05 -26.32 18.53
CA ALA A 557 -19.31 -26.58 19.94
C ALA A 557 -19.01 -28.02 20.36
N GLN A 558 -19.30 -29.01 19.48
CA GLN A 558 -18.93 -30.41 19.73
C GLN A 558 -17.43 -30.65 19.64
N TRP A 559 -16.76 -29.98 18.71
CA TRP A 559 -15.29 -29.99 18.61
C TRP A 559 -14.64 -29.47 19.91
N ASP A 560 -15.03 -28.29 20.37
CA ASP A 560 -14.48 -27.68 21.59
C ASP A 560 -14.76 -28.54 22.84
N LYS A 561 -15.97 -29.12 22.92
CA LYS A 561 -16.34 -30.03 24.00
C LYS A 561 -15.49 -31.31 23.95
N ALA A 562 -15.21 -31.84 22.76
CA ALA A 562 -14.38 -33.03 22.60
C ALA A 562 -12.92 -32.73 23.01
N LEU A 563 -12.34 -31.63 22.50
CA LEU A 563 -11.00 -31.18 22.86
C LEU A 563 -10.84 -30.97 24.35
N GLY A 564 -11.82 -30.36 25.01
CA GLY A 564 -11.80 -30.12 26.46
C GLY A 564 -11.79 -31.38 27.35
N ARG A 565 -11.85 -32.59 26.75
CA ARG A 565 -11.79 -33.87 27.46
C ARG A 565 -10.38 -34.47 27.46
N TYR A 566 -9.48 -33.91 26.68
CA TYR A 566 -8.11 -34.40 26.55
C TYR A 566 -7.11 -33.40 27.11
N LYS A 567 -5.93 -33.91 27.43
CA LYS A 567 -4.77 -33.13 27.87
C LYS A 567 -3.66 -33.23 26.83
N VAL A 568 -2.68 -32.38 26.93
CA VAL A 568 -1.43 -32.48 26.16
C VAL A 568 -0.79 -33.83 26.41
N GLY A 569 -0.42 -34.54 25.36
CA GLY A 569 0.17 -35.90 25.38
C GLY A 569 -0.86 -37.03 25.35
N ASP A 570 -2.14 -36.79 25.57
CA ASP A 570 -3.17 -37.82 25.39
C ASP A 570 -3.26 -38.23 23.92
N THR A 571 -3.83 -39.42 23.68
CA THR A 571 -4.10 -39.95 22.33
C THR A 571 -5.59 -40.24 22.16
N ALA A 572 -6.10 -40.07 20.95
CA ALA A 572 -7.47 -40.47 20.58
C ALA A 572 -7.54 -40.85 19.10
N GLU A 573 -8.52 -41.67 18.79
CA GLU A 573 -8.86 -41.94 17.38
C GLU A 573 -9.59 -40.72 16.80
N LEU A 574 -9.09 -40.24 15.66
CA LEU A 574 -9.77 -39.24 14.81
C LEU A 574 -10.32 -39.92 13.57
N SER A 575 -11.62 -39.80 13.33
CA SER A 575 -12.24 -40.24 12.07
C SER A 575 -12.64 -39.02 11.25
N PHE A 576 -12.32 -39.04 9.96
CA PHE A 576 -12.64 -37.97 9.02
C PHE A 576 -12.97 -38.53 7.64
N SER A 577 -13.65 -37.74 6.82
CA SER A 577 -13.93 -38.07 5.41
C SER A 577 -13.13 -37.18 4.51
N SER A 578 -12.33 -37.75 3.63
CA SER A 578 -11.58 -37.08 2.59
C SER A 578 -11.99 -37.62 1.23
N ARG A 579 -12.42 -36.75 0.31
CA ARG A 579 -12.83 -37.09 -1.07
C ARG A 579 -13.81 -38.26 -1.13
N GLY A 580 -14.78 -38.27 -0.19
CA GLY A 580 -15.85 -39.28 -0.10
C GLY A 580 -15.45 -40.62 0.55
N LYS A 581 -14.22 -40.75 1.03
CA LYS A 581 -13.77 -41.95 1.77
C LYS A 581 -13.55 -41.61 3.24
N THR A 582 -13.92 -42.55 4.12
CA THR A 582 -13.69 -42.41 5.56
C THR A 582 -12.35 -43.00 5.95
N TYR A 583 -11.62 -42.22 6.75
CA TYR A 583 -10.35 -42.62 7.35
C TYR A 583 -10.43 -42.52 8.87
N SER A 584 -9.61 -43.30 9.54
CA SER A 584 -9.41 -43.24 10.99
C SER A 584 -7.93 -43.38 11.30
N THR A 585 -7.44 -42.55 12.22
CA THR A 585 -6.05 -42.54 12.64
C THR A 585 -5.94 -42.11 14.10
N GLN A 586 -4.85 -42.48 14.76
CA GLN A 586 -4.54 -42.01 16.10
C GLN A 586 -3.91 -40.63 16.05
N VAL A 587 -4.41 -39.69 16.82
CA VAL A 587 -3.82 -38.39 17.02
C VAL A 587 -3.29 -38.22 18.43
N THR A 588 -2.13 -37.59 18.56
CA THR A 588 -1.57 -37.20 19.87
C THR A 588 -1.76 -35.70 20.05
N PHE A 589 -2.38 -35.27 21.14
CA PHE A 589 -2.66 -33.87 21.39
C PHE A 589 -1.38 -33.12 21.78
N ALA A 590 -1.11 -32.01 21.07
CA ALA A 590 -0.02 -31.09 21.39
C ALA A 590 -0.48 -29.98 22.33
N ALA A 591 0.46 -29.14 22.78
CA ALA A 591 0.16 -27.85 23.39
C ALA A 591 0.00 -26.77 22.29
N ASP A 592 -0.98 -25.87 22.46
CA ASP A 592 -1.05 -24.66 21.66
C ASP A 592 0.18 -23.79 21.95
N GLN A 593 0.93 -23.45 20.90
CA GLN A 593 2.15 -22.65 21.00
C GLN A 593 1.91 -21.15 20.79
N SER A 594 0.67 -20.72 20.62
CA SER A 594 0.34 -19.30 20.47
C SER A 594 0.63 -18.51 21.74
N TRP A 595 1.05 -17.27 21.55
CA TRP A 595 1.31 -16.33 22.64
C TRP A 595 0.13 -15.40 22.89
N VAL A 596 0.01 -14.95 24.14
CA VAL A 596 -0.77 -13.78 24.56
C VAL A 596 0.15 -12.73 25.14
N LEU A 597 -0.18 -11.47 24.89
CA LEU A 597 0.56 -10.33 25.37
C LEU A 597 -0.34 -9.52 26.32
N THR A 598 0.13 -9.29 27.54
CA THR A 598 -0.64 -8.60 28.57
C THR A 598 0.23 -7.60 29.32
N GLU A 599 -0.40 -6.68 30.03
CA GLU A 599 0.33 -5.79 30.94
C GLU A 599 0.94 -6.55 32.12
N ASN A 600 2.20 -6.27 32.42
CA ASN A 600 2.83 -6.75 33.63
C ASN A 600 2.44 -5.83 34.80
N LYS A 601 1.58 -6.32 35.69
CA LYS A 601 1.13 -5.56 36.89
C LYS A 601 2.25 -5.18 37.83
N LYS A 602 3.45 -5.79 37.68
CA LYS A 602 4.65 -5.52 38.48
C LYS A 602 5.71 -4.76 37.70
N ALA A 603 5.33 -4.13 36.59
CA ALA A 603 6.26 -3.34 35.79
C ALA A 603 6.87 -2.20 36.59
N SER A 604 8.17 -1.98 36.43
CA SER A 604 8.87 -0.86 37.04
C SER A 604 8.47 0.49 36.44
N ALA A 605 8.75 1.58 37.12
CA ALA A 605 8.52 2.92 36.59
C ALA A 605 9.29 3.16 35.28
N GLU A 606 10.51 2.63 35.16
CA GLU A 606 11.32 2.71 33.94
C GLU A 606 10.66 1.98 32.77
N GLN A 607 10.18 0.75 32.96
CA GLN A 607 9.47 -0.04 31.95
C GLN A 607 8.19 0.67 31.47
N LEU A 608 7.44 1.25 32.41
CA LEU A 608 6.24 2.03 32.08
C LEU A 608 6.58 3.30 31.31
N ALA A 609 7.68 3.98 31.64
CA ALA A 609 8.16 5.14 30.92
C ALA A 609 8.60 4.77 29.47
N LYS A 610 9.33 3.66 29.29
CA LYS A 610 9.71 3.16 27.96
C LYS A 610 8.47 2.84 27.11
N ARG A 611 7.47 2.16 27.69
CA ARG A 611 6.20 1.88 27.01
C ARG A 611 5.47 3.17 26.64
N ALA A 612 5.44 4.16 27.52
CA ALA A 612 4.80 5.45 27.24
C ALA A 612 5.50 6.19 26.08
N LEU A 613 6.84 6.14 26.00
CA LEU A 613 7.60 6.69 24.87
C LEU A 613 7.37 5.93 23.55
N TRP A 614 7.16 4.63 23.61
CA TRP A 614 6.82 3.82 22.44
C TRP A 614 5.45 4.17 21.87
N LEU A 615 4.46 4.26 22.75
CA LEU A 615 3.06 4.55 22.38
C LEU A 615 2.77 6.05 22.24
N LYS A 616 3.80 6.90 22.14
CA LYS A 616 3.70 8.32 21.92
C LYS A 616 4.72 8.75 20.87
N ALA A 617 4.30 9.58 19.91
CA ALA A 617 5.25 10.12 18.95
C ALA A 617 6.36 10.91 19.64
N GLN A 618 7.57 10.80 19.14
CA GLN A 618 8.69 11.64 19.57
C GLN A 618 8.50 13.05 18.97
N PRO A 619 8.75 14.12 19.71
CA PRO A 619 8.61 15.49 19.24
C PRO A 619 9.59 15.84 18.12
#